data_f8e3c11e55b5c3e3e7b2793b26756aef
#
_entry.id   f8e3c11e55b5c3e3e7b2793b26756aef
#
_cell.length_a   1.000
_cell.length_b   1.000
_cell.length_c   1.000
_cell.angle_alpha   90.00
_cell.angle_beta   90.00
_cell.angle_gamma   90.00
#
_symmetry.space_group_name_H-M   'P 1'
#
loop_
_entity.id
_entity.type
_entity.pdbx_description
1 polymer ?
#
loop_
_entity_poly.entity_id
_entity_poly.type
_entity_poly.pdbx_seq_one_letter_code
_entity_poly.pdbx_strand_id
1 'polypeptide(L)'
;NNDPPLLVNKGGVIKSGVNAELDELRRIAYSGKDYLLQIQQRESELTGIPSLKIGYNNVFGYYIEVRNVHKDKVPQEWIRKQTLVNAERYITQELKEYEEKILGAEDKILVLETQLYAELVQSLSEFIPAIQTDANQIARLDCLLSFATAARENNYIRPVISDDEVLEIHQGRHPVIEKQLPIGEKYVANDVMLDSSTQQIIIITGPNMAGKSALLRQTALITLMAQIGCFVPAESAHIGLVDKIFTRVGASDNISVGESTFMVEMNEAADILNNLSPRSLVLFDELGRGTSTYDGISIAWAIVEYIHEHPHAKARTLFATHYHELNEMEKSFKRIKNYNVCLLYTSDAADDMQCV
;
A
#
# COMPACT_ATOMS: atom_id res chain seq x y z
N ASN A 1 -22.74 21.02 -1.54
CA ASN A 1 -23.38 20.66 -0.29
C ASN A 1 -22.33 20.33 0.77
N ASN A 2 -22.64 20.56 2.06
CA ASN A 2 -21.69 20.25 3.14
C ASN A 2 -21.64 18.74 3.44
N ASP A 3 -22.73 18.04 3.14
CA ASP A 3 -22.87 16.59 3.26
C ASP A 3 -23.55 16.05 1.98
N PRO A 4 -22.82 15.96 0.88
CA PRO A 4 -23.37 15.53 -0.39
C PRO A 4 -23.62 14.02 -0.42
N PRO A 5 -24.66 13.56 -1.13
CA PRO A 5 -24.86 12.13 -1.32
C PRO A 5 -23.72 11.51 -2.16
N LEU A 6 -23.48 10.22 -1.97
CA LEU A 6 -22.43 9.47 -2.69
C LEU A 6 -22.64 9.41 -4.21
N LEU A 7 -23.88 9.56 -4.66
CA LEU A 7 -24.25 9.45 -6.08
C LEU A 7 -25.01 10.69 -6.52
N VAL A 8 -24.58 11.30 -7.60
CA VAL A 8 -25.20 12.51 -8.18
C VAL A 8 -26.67 12.26 -8.59
N ASN A 9 -26.98 11.07 -9.06
CA ASN A 9 -28.33 10.69 -9.49
C ASN A 9 -29.38 10.62 -8.35
N LYS A 10 -28.97 10.77 -7.10
CA LYS A 10 -29.89 10.89 -5.96
C LYS A 10 -30.36 12.32 -5.71
N GLY A 11 -29.79 13.30 -6.43
CA GLY A 11 -30.04 14.72 -6.22
C GLY A 11 -29.44 15.24 -4.89
N GLY A 12 -29.52 16.55 -4.67
CA GLY A 12 -29.06 17.20 -3.45
C GLY A 12 -27.54 17.39 -3.36
N VAL A 13 -26.79 17.23 -4.45
CA VAL A 13 -25.32 17.41 -4.47
C VAL A 13 -24.92 18.88 -4.43
N ILE A 14 -25.71 19.77 -5.05
CA ILE A 14 -25.45 21.21 -5.11
C ILE A 14 -26.10 21.91 -3.90
N LYS A 15 -25.37 22.81 -3.26
CA LYS A 15 -25.88 23.62 -2.14
C LYS A 15 -26.85 24.69 -2.65
N SER A 16 -27.86 25.02 -1.84
CA SER A 16 -28.73 26.17 -2.09
C SER A 16 -27.93 27.49 -2.15
N GLY A 17 -28.32 28.40 -3.01
CA GLY A 17 -27.63 29.67 -3.23
C GLY A 17 -26.51 29.63 -4.28
N VAL A 18 -26.23 28.45 -4.86
CA VAL A 18 -25.22 28.31 -5.92
C VAL A 18 -25.76 28.62 -7.29
N ASN A 19 -27.02 28.22 -7.58
CA ASN A 19 -27.67 28.46 -8.84
C ASN A 19 -29.14 28.88 -8.62
N ALA A 20 -29.54 30.03 -9.14
CA ALA A 20 -30.87 30.59 -8.92
C ALA A 20 -32.00 29.78 -9.58
N GLU A 21 -31.73 29.18 -10.75
CA GLU A 21 -32.68 28.33 -11.46
C GLU A 21 -32.94 27.04 -10.69
N LEU A 22 -31.87 26.42 -10.15
CA LEU A 22 -31.96 25.23 -9.32
C LEU A 22 -32.78 25.51 -8.04
N ASP A 23 -32.56 26.64 -7.40
CA ASP A 23 -33.28 27.02 -6.19
C ASP A 23 -34.77 27.30 -6.48
N GLU A 24 -35.09 27.86 -7.63
CA GLU A 24 -36.46 28.07 -8.07
C GLU A 24 -37.16 26.72 -8.35
N LEU A 25 -36.51 25.79 -9.06
CA LEU A 25 -37.04 24.45 -9.32
C LEU A 25 -37.30 23.69 -8.02
N ARG A 26 -36.39 23.78 -7.06
CA ARG A 26 -36.57 23.20 -5.71
C ARG A 26 -37.75 23.83 -4.99
N ARG A 27 -37.93 25.14 -5.08
CA ARG A 27 -39.08 25.82 -4.49
C ARG A 27 -40.39 25.31 -5.08
N ILE A 28 -40.48 25.13 -6.41
CA ILE A 28 -41.64 24.55 -7.07
C ILE A 28 -41.91 23.13 -6.60
N ALA A 29 -40.89 22.28 -6.53
CA ALA A 29 -41.00 20.89 -6.05
C ALA A 29 -41.40 20.81 -4.56
N TYR A 30 -40.93 21.73 -3.71
CA TYR A 30 -41.30 21.80 -2.29
C TYR A 30 -42.70 22.35 -2.07
N SER A 31 -43.06 23.45 -2.77
CA SER A 31 -44.44 24.00 -2.68
C SER A 31 -45.48 23.01 -3.19
N GLY A 32 -45.02 22.07 -3.98
CA GLY A 32 -45.80 20.95 -4.46
C GLY A 32 -46.40 20.06 -3.38
N LYS A 33 -45.68 19.76 -2.37
CA LYS A 33 -46.15 18.91 -1.25
C LYS A 33 -47.23 19.67 -0.42
N ASP A 34 -47.05 20.95 -0.22
CA ASP A 34 -47.98 21.75 0.54
C ASP A 34 -49.29 21.94 -0.25
N TYR A 35 -49.21 22.06 -1.57
CA TYR A 35 -50.40 22.14 -2.42
C TYR A 35 -51.22 20.85 -2.46
N LEU A 36 -50.55 19.67 -2.47
CA LEU A 36 -51.24 18.38 -2.35
C LEU A 36 -52.00 18.23 -1.00
N LEU A 37 -51.45 18.76 0.07
CA LEU A 37 -52.10 18.80 1.38
C LEU A 37 -53.34 19.75 1.34
N GLN A 38 -53.23 20.90 0.67
CA GLN A 38 -54.35 21.83 0.47
C GLN A 38 -55.45 21.18 -0.36
N ILE A 39 -55.15 20.50 -1.47
CA ILE A 39 -56.10 19.73 -2.26
C ILE A 39 -56.78 18.68 -1.38
N GLN A 40 -56.00 17.92 -0.61
CA GLN A 40 -56.56 16.88 0.27
C GLN A 40 -57.54 17.47 1.26
N GLN A 41 -57.21 18.56 1.91
CA GLN A 41 -58.08 19.22 2.88
C GLN A 41 -59.35 19.79 2.19
N ARG A 42 -59.19 20.52 1.09
CA ARG A 42 -60.31 21.08 0.33
C ARG A 42 -61.28 20.01 -0.15
N GLU A 43 -60.77 18.93 -0.75
CA GLU A 43 -61.60 17.84 -1.24
C GLU A 43 -62.28 17.05 -0.10
N SER A 44 -61.62 16.93 1.04
CA SER A 44 -62.19 16.31 2.26
C SER A 44 -63.37 17.15 2.79
N GLU A 45 -63.22 18.47 2.78
CA GLU A 45 -64.30 19.39 3.21
C GLU A 45 -65.46 19.42 2.21
N LEU A 46 -65.19 19.49 0.91
CA LEU A 46 -66.23 19.51 -0.14
C LEU A 46 -67.07 18.23 -0.22
N THR A 47 -66.40 17.08 -0.10
CA THR A 47 -67.06 15.79 -0.22
C THR A 47 -67.61 15.27 1.11
N GLY A 48 -67.20 15.85 2.23
CA GLY A 48 -67.54 15.38 3.58
C GLY A 48 -66.93 13.99 3.86
N ILE A 49 -65.77 13.68 3.28
CA ILE A 49 -65.04 12.40 3.48
C ILE A 49 -63.80 12.66 4.36
N PRO A 50 -63.88 12.45 5.68
CA PRO A 50 -62.76 12.81 6.58
C PRO A 50 -61.56 11.89 6.47
N SER A 51 -61.72 10.73 5.84
CA SER A 51 -60.69 9.73 5.67
C SER A 51 -59.99 9.77 4.30
N LEU A 52 -60.22 10.81 3.51
CA LEU A 52 -59.57 11.03 2.20
C LEU A 52 -58.09 11.18 2.35
N LYS A 53 -57.32 10.48 1.51
CA LYS A 53 -55.85 10.59 1.47
C LYS A 53 -55.38 10.75 0.03
N ILE A 54 -54.38 11.61 -0.18
CA ILE A 54 -53.69 11.67 -1.44
C ILE A 54 -52.43 10.79 -1.29
N GLY A 55 -52.21 9.90 -2.26
CA GLY A 55 -51.04 9.04 -2.37
C GLY A 55 -50.45 9.07 -3.79
N TYR A 56 -49.27 8.43 -3.97
CA TYR A 56 -48.61 8.31 -5.26
C TYR A 56 -48.44 6.82 -5.63
N ASN A 57 -48.64 6.51 -6.91
CA ASN A 57 -48.46 5.19 -7.48
C ASN A 57 -47.65 5.27 -8.78
N ASN A 58 -46.61 4.46 -8.93
CA ASN A 58 -45.73 4.49 -10.10
C ASN A 58 -46.41 4.19 -11.45
N VAL A 59 -47.62 3.63 -11.46
CA VAL A 59 -48.34 3.25 -12.70
C VAL A 59 -49.29 4.35 -13.20
N PHE A 60 -49.92 5.07 -12.30
CA PHE A 60 -50.95 6.07 -12.68
C PHE A 60 -50.85 7.40 -11.89
N GLY A 61 -49.75 7.62 -11.17
CA GLY A 61 -49.41 8.89 -10.55
C GLY A 61 -50.12 9.19 -9.23
N TYR A 62 -50.35 10.46 -8.95
CA TYR A 62 -51.05 10.90 -7.75
C TYR A 62 -52.51 10.52 -7.82
N TYR A 63 -53.04 10.02 -6.70
CA TYR A 63 -54.44 9.57 -6.57
C TYR A 63 -55.03 9.99 -5.25
N ILE A 64 -56.38 10.09 -5.23
CA ILE A 64 -57.17 10.23 -4.02
C ILE A 64 -57.68 8.84 -3.62
N GLU A 65 -57.38 8.41 -2.41
CA GLU A 65 -57.89 7.14 -1.85
C GLU A 65 -59.09 7.39 -0.96
N VAL A 66 -60.21 6.75 -1.30
CA VAL A 66 -61.50 6.84 -0.60
C VAL A 66 -61.85 5.44 -0.11
N ARG A 67 -62.15 5.30 1.18
CA ARG A 67 -62.64 4.03 1.74
C ARG A 67 -64.03 3.67 1.20
N ASN A 68 -64.29 2.41 0.98
CA ASN A 68 -65.55 1.91 0.41
C ASN A 68 -66.79 2.37 1.16
N VAL A 69 -66.71 2.71 2.46
CA VAL A 69 -67.81 3.24 3.29
C VAL A 69 -68.28 4.64 2.78
N HIS A 70 -67.46 5.33 2.02
CA HIS A 70 -67.74 6.69 1.54
C HIS A 70 -67.83 6.79 0.01
N LYS A 71 -67.87 5.68 -0.71
CA LYS A 71 -67.87 5.66 -2.19
C LYS A 71 -69.04 6.43 -2.82
N ASP A 72 -70.19 6.46 -2.13
CA ASP A 72 -71.39 7.14 -2.60
C ASP A 72 -71.29 8.68 -2.53
N LYS A 73 -70.26 9.21 -1.85
CA LYS A 73 -69.98 10.64 -1.70
C LYS A 73 -68.95 11.12 -2.72
N VAL A 74 -68.42 10.25 -3.57
CA VAL A 74 -67.40 10.62 -4.57
C VAL A 74 -68.02 11.40 -5.71
N PRO A 75 -67.46 12.55 -6.08
CA PRO A 75 -67.94 13.34 -7.22
C PRO A 75 -67.86 12.56 -8.55
N GLN A 76 -68.82 12.80 -9.45
CA GLN A 76 -68.90 12.11 -10.75
C GLN A 76 -67.70 12.43 -11.69
N GLU A 77 -67.09 13.59 -11.50
CA GLU A 77 -65.92 14.06 -12.27
C GLU A 77 -64.62 13.32 -11.91
N TRP A 78 -64.58 12.63 -10.78
CA TRP A 78 -63.40 11.85 -10.40
C TRP A 78 -63.31 10.55 -11.19
N ILE A 79 -62.19 10.31 -11.81
CA ILE A 79 -61.94 9.12 -12.65
C ILE A 79 -61.38 8.02 -11.78
N ARG A 80 -62.13 6.91 -11.62
CA ARG A 80 -61.69 5.73 -10.87
C ARG A 80 -60.62 4.99 -11.65
N LYS A 81 -59.49 4.75 -11.05
CA LYS A 81 -58.33 4.05 -11.62
C LYS A 81 -58.09 2.67 -11.02
N GLN A 82 -58.40 2.48 -9.74
CA GLN A 82 -58.13 1.19 -9.09
C GLN A 82 -59.19 0.94 -7.99
N THR A 83 -59.64 -0.30 -7.90
CA THR A 83 -60.50 -0.80 -6.82
C THR A 83 -59.69 -1.75 -5.95
N LEU A 84 -59.62 -1.46 -4.66
CA LEU A 84 -59.01 -2.27 -3.63
C LEU A 84 -60.05 -2.93 -2.76
N VAL A 85 -59.66 -3.88 -1.91
CA VAL A 85 -60.57 -4.59 -1.00
C VAL A 85 -61.37 -3.64 -0.08
N ASN A 86 -60.70 -2.59 0.43
CA ASN A 86 -61.30 -1.66 1.41
C ASN A 86 -61.36 -0.20 0.96
N ALA A 87 -60.94 0.13 -0.26
CA ALA A 87 -60.87 1.48 -0.78
C ALA A 87 -60.90 1.50 -2.32
N GLU A 88 -61.23 2.64 -2.87
CA GLU A 88 -61.12 2.95 -4.31
C GLU A 88 -60.17 4.12 -4.50
N ARG A 89 -59.46 4.13 -5.61
CA ARG A 89 -58.46 5.16 -5.98
C ARG A 89 -58.95 5.95 -7.22
N TYR A 90 -58.93 7.24 -7.07
CA TYR A 90 -59.42 8.16 -8.08
C TYR A 90 -58.36 9.15 -8.47
N ILE A 91 -58.44 9.66 -9.68
CA ILE A 91 -57.62 10.79 -10.18
C ILE A 91 -58.56 11.96 -10.57
N THR A 92 -58.08 13.18 -10.39
CA THR A 92 -58.70 14.39 -10.89
C THR A 92 -57.83 15.05 -11.95
N GLN A 93 -58.42 15.88 -12.81
CA GLN A 93 -57.67 16.61 -13.81
C GLN A 93 -56.63 17.53 -13.15
N GLU A 94 -56.98 18.16 -12.04
CA GLU A 94 -56.08 19.02 -11.27
C GLU A 94 -54.87 18.28 -10.72
N LEU A 95 -55.06 17.06 -10.15
CA LEU A 95 -53.94 16.23 -9.69
C LEU A 95 -53.01 15.84 -10.83
N LYS A 96 -53.54 15.60 -12.02
CA LYS A 96 -52.74 15.24 -13.18
C LYS A 96 -51.89 16.39 -13.70
N GLU A 97 -52.50 17.58 -13.85
CA GLU A 97 -51.75 18.78 -14.26
C GLU A 97 -50.67 19.15 -13.25
N TYR A 98 -50.96 18.92 -11.99
CA TYR A 98 -50.03 19.20 -10.92
C TYR A 98 -48.87 18.19 -10.88
N GLU A 99 -49.14 16.91 -11.10
CA GLU A 99 -48.16 15.87 -11.27
C GLU A 99 -47.15 16.18 -12.36
N GLU A 100 -47.62 16.61 -13.54
CA GLU A 100 -46.77 17.00 -14.65
C GLU A 100 -45.82 18.17 -14.28
N LYS A 101 -46.25 19.09 -13.42
CA LYS A 101 -45.39 20.20 -12.93
C LYS A 101 -44.34 19.74 -11.92
N ILE A 102 -44.72 18.87 -11.00
CA ILE A 102 -43.79 18.37 -9.96
C ILE A 102 -42.74 17.44 -10.57
N LEU A 103 -43.15 16.43 -11.33
CA LEU A 103 -42.26 15.48 -11.96
C LEU A 103 -41.33 16.20 -12.95
N GLY A 104 -41.85 17.12 -13.74
CA GLY A 104 -41.06 17.96 -14.62
C GLY A 104 -40.04 18.85 -13.87
N ALA A 105 -40.32 19.29 -12.64
CA ALA A 105 -39.38 20.03 -11.82
C ALA A 105 -38.31 19.13 -11.22
N GLU A 106 -38.68 17.94 -10.72
CA GLU A 106 -37.72 16.97 -10.16
C GLU A 106 -36.73 16.46 -11.21
N ASP A 107 -37.21 16.13 -12.42
CA ASP A 107 -36.35 15.75 -13.55
C ASP A 107 -35.36 16.85 -13.92
N LYS A 108 -35.85 18.09 -14.01
CA LYS A 108 -35.02 19.28 -14.33
C LYS A 108 -33.98 19.53 -13.23
N ILE A 109 -34.34 19.37 -11.95
CA ILE A 109 -33.42 19.50 -10.84
C ILE A 109 -32.27 18.51 -11.02
N LEU A 110 -32.55 17.23 -11.30
CA LEU A 110 -31.53 16.20 -11.45
C LEU A 110 -30.61 16.46 -12.64
N VAL A 111 -31.18 16.87 -13.78
CA VAL A 111 -30.41 17.24 -14.98
C VAL A 111 -29.50 18.44 -14.68
N LEU A 112 -30.02 19.50 -14.08
CA LEU A 112 -29.28 20.73 -13.78
C LEU A 112 -28.18 20.46 -12.71
N GLU A 113 -28.47 19.68 -11.67
CA GLU A 113 -27.46 19.30 -10.69
C GLU A 113 -26.32 18.47 -11.31
N THR A 114 -26.66 17.55 -12.22
CA THR A 114 -25.67 16.76 -12.95
C THR A 114 -24.79 17.65 -13.84
N GLN A 115 -25.39 18.60 -14.53
CA GLN A 115 -24.65 19.55 -15.35
C GLN A 115 -23.72 20.43 -14.50
N LEU A 116 -24.22 21.08 -13.45
CA LEU A 116 -23.42 21.90 -12.55
C LEU A 116 -22.27 21.13 -11.88
N TYR A 117 -22.50 19.87 -11.55
CA TYR A 117 -21.45 18.99 -11.04
C TYR A 117 -20.38 18.71 -12.10
N ALA A 118 -20.79 18.42 -13.34
CA ALA A 118 -19.87 18.19 -14.45
C ALA A 118 -19.02 19.44 -14.76
N GLU A 119 -19.66 20.63 -14.76
CA GLU A 119 -18.97 21.91 -14.94
C GLU A 119 -17.95 22.18 -13.84
N LEU A 120 -18.29 21.88 -12.59
CA LEU A 120 -17.35 21.97 -11.46
C LEU A 120 -16.15 21.03 -11.65
N VAL A 121 -16.38 19.76 -11.99
CA VAL A 121 -15.31 18.78 -12.26
C VAL A 121 -14.43 19.26 -13.40
N GLN A 122 -15.02 19.76 -14.48
CA GLN A 122 -14.31 20.33 -15.63
C GLN A 122 -13.42 21.52 -15.22
N SER A 123 -13.95 22.44 -14.42
CA SER A 123 -13.18 23.60 -13.96
C SER A 123 -12.00 23.24 -13.06
N LEU A 124 -12.10 22.14 -12.29
CA LEU A 124 -11.00 21.65 -11.45
C LEU A 124 -9.89 21.00 -12.27
N SER A 125 -10.17 20.53 -13.49
CA SER A 125 -9.17 19.83 -14.32
C SER A 125 -7.96 20.71 -14.65
N GLU A 126 -8.13 22.01 -14.76
CA GLU A 126 -7.06 22.98 -15.02
C GLU A 126 -6.05 23.06 -13.87
N PHE A 127 -6.46 22.74 -12.64
CA PHE A 127 -5.60 22.78 -11.47
C PHE A 127 -4.88 21.45 -11.19
N ILE A 128 -5.27 20.35 -11.88
CA ILE A 128 -4.66 19.02 -11.64
C ILE A 128 -3.14 19.01 -11.74
N PRO A 129 -2.51 19.63 -12.78
CA PRO A 129 -1.04 19.63 -12.86
C PRO A 129 -0.37 20.34 -11.69
N ALA A 130 -0.95 21.46 -11.23
CA ALA A 130 -0.43 22.19 -10.08
C ALA A 130 -0.58 21.38 -8.79
N ILE A 131 -1.75 20.79 -8.55
CA ILE A 131 -2.01 19.92 -7.38
C ILE A 131 -1.06 18.72 -7.38
N GLN A 132 -0.84 18.07 -8.53
CA GLN A 132 0.11 16.95 -8.64
C GLN A 132 1.53 17.39 -8.34
N THR A 133 1.94 18.56 -8.80
CA THR A 133 3.25 19.12 -8.50
C THR A 133 3.43 19.37 -7.01
N ASP A 134 2.45 20.00 -6.38
CA ASP A 134 2.46 20.27 -4.94
C ASP A 134 2.47 18.96 -4.13
N ALA A 135 1.64 17.99 -4.50
CA ALA A 135 1.60 16.69 -3.87
C ALA A 135 2.96 15.97 -3.94
N ASN A 136 3.64 16.01 -5.09
CA ASN A 136 4.98 15.44 -5.26
C ASN A 136 6.03 16.16 -4.38
N GLN A 137 5.97 17.49 -4.26
CA GLN A 137 6.88 18.24 -3.39
C GLN A 137 6.64 17.92 -1.90
N ILE A 138 5.37 17.86 -1.48
CA ILE A 138 5.02 17.49 -0.11
C ILE A 138 5.48 16.07 0.20
N ALA A 139 5.23 15.09 -0.69
CA ALA A 139 5.69 13.73 -0.52
C ALA A 139 7.21 13.63 -0.38
N ARG A 140 7.94 14.40 -1.20
CA ARG A 140 9.42 14.48 -1.10
C ARG A 140 9.87 15.06 0.25
N LEU A 141 9.25 16.12 0.72
CA LEU A 141 9.55 16.72 2.01
C LEU A 141 9.24 15.78 3.17
N ASP A 142 8.14 15.05 3.11
CA ASP A 142 7.76 14.06 4.11
C ASP A 142 8.78 12.92 4.22
N CYS A 143 9.24 12.38 3.09
CA CYS A 143 10.32 11.40 3.06
C CYS A 143 11.62 11.95 3.67
N LEU A 144 12.04 13.16 3.29
CA LEU A 144 13.26 13.76 3.81
C LEU A 144 13.16 14.05 5.31
N LEU A 145 12.01 14.49 5.79
CA LEU A 145 11.75 14.70 7.21
C LEU A 145 11.81 13.37 7.99
N SER A 146 11.23 12.31 7.44
CA SER A 146 11.29 10.97 8.02
C SER A 146 12.75 10.48 8.13
N PHE A 147 13.55 10.63 7.08
CA PHE A 147 14.98 10.26 7.10
C PHE A 147 15.76 11.07 8.12
N ALA A 148 15.55 12.39 8.18
CA ALA A 148 16.23 13.26 9.13
C ALA A 148 15.86 12.93 10.58
N THR A 149 14.60 12.62 10.84
CA THR A 149 14.12 12.21 12.16
C THR A 149 14.75 10.89 12.58
N ALA A 150 14.70 9.88 11.71
CA ALA A 150 15.33 8.57 11.95
C ALA A 150 16.84 8.70 12.20
N ALA A 151 17.52 9.52 11.40
CA ALA A 151 18.96 9.74 11.56
C ALA A 151 19.31 10.38 12.92
N ARG A 152 18.57 11.40 13.32
CA ARG A 152 18.78 12.10 14.59
C ARG A 152 18.49 11.22 15.81
N GLU A 153 17.39 10.48 15.77
CA GLU A 153 16.95 9.64 16.89
C GLU A 153 17.84 8.41 17.10
N ASN A 154 18.46 7.90 16.04
CA ASN A 154 19.24 6.67 16.07
C ASN A 154 20.75 6.89 15.86
N ASN A 155 21.22 8.13 15.86
CA ASN A 155 22.63 8.48 15.64
C ASN A 155 23.19 7.85 14.34
N TYR A 156 22.44 7.99 13.23
CA TYR A 156 22.91 7.57 11.93
C TYR A 156 23.80 8.63 11.31
N ILE A 157 24.78 8.19 10.52
CA ILE A 157 25.73 9.06 9.86
C ILE A 157 25.46 9.18 8.36
N ARG A 158 25.97 10.25 7.75
CA ARG A 158 25.91 10.44 6.30
C ARG A 158 26.92 9.53 5.62
N PRO A 159 26.48 8.58 4.76
CA PRO A 159 27.40 7.74 3.98
C PRO A 159 28.02 8.54 2.82
N VAL A 160 29.17 8.09 2.35
CA VAL A 160 29.76 8.51 1.08
C VAL A 160 29.26 7.55 0.00
N ILE A 161 28.66 8.10 -1.06
CA ILE A 161 28.24 7.33 -2.23
C ILE A 161 29.17 7.68 -3.39
N SER A 162 29.65 6.67 -4.10
CA SER A 162 30.59 6.82 -5.20
C SER A 162 30.26 5.90 -6.39
N ASP A 163 30.88 6.16 -7.52
CA ASP A 163 30.74 5.30 -8.72
C ASP A 163 31.73 4.12 -8.74
N ASP A 164 32.56 3.99 -7.70
CA ASP A 164 33.49 2.87 -7.56
C ASP A 164 32.78 1.56 -7.16
N GLU A 165 33.56 0.47 -7.02
CA GLU A 165 33.06 -0.86 -6.65
C GLU A 165 33.39 -1.23 -5.20
N VAL A 166 33.67 -0.23 -4.34
CA VAL A 166 33.99 -0.44 -2.93
C VAL A 166 32.70 -0.41 -2.09
N LEU A 167 32.59 -1.32 -1.15
CA LEU A 167 31.58 -1.30 -0.09
C LEU A 167 32.32 -1.44 1.22
N GLU A 168 32.45 -0.36 1.96
CA GLU A 168 33.15 -0.29 3.24
C GLU A 168 32.23 0.29 4.29
N ILE A 169 32.02 -0.48 5.35
CA ILE A 169 31.17 -0.11 6.48
C ILE A 169 31.98 -0.33 7.74
N HIS A 170 32.22 0.73 8.50
CA HIS A 170 32.87 0.65 9.81
C HIS A 170 31.83 0.75 10.92
N GLN A 171 31.95 -0.13 11.90
CA GLN A 171 31.07 -0.21 13.08
C GLN A 171 29.58 -0.15 12.67
N GLY A 172 29.23 -0.96 11.66
CA GLY A 172 27.88 -1.09 11.18
C GLY A 172 26.97 -1.74 12.23
N ARG A 173 25.73 -1.25 12.35
CA ARG A 173 24.73 -1.77 13.27
C ARG A 173 23.49 -2.19 12.50
N HIS A 174 22.78 -3.19 12.99
CA HIS A 174 21.55 -3.63 12.33
C HIS A 174 20.37 -2.75 12.75
N PRO A 175 19.75 -1.96 11.85
CA PRO A 175 18.79 -0.90 12.20
C PRO A 175 17.52 -1.41 12.91
N VAL A 176 17.16 -2.67 12.71
CA VAL A 176 15.97 -3.26 13.33
C VAL A 176 16.34 -3.96 14.65
N ILE A 177 17.39 -4.79 14.64
CA ILE A 177 17.78 -5.55 15.84
C ILE A 177 18.21 -4.58 16.96
N GLU A 178 19.00 -3.55 16.64
CA GLU A 178 19.43 -2.53 17.60
C GLU A 178 18.25 -1.92 18.38
N LYS A 179 17.12 -1.71 17.71
CA LYS A 179 15.91 -1.16 18.34
C LYS A 179 15.11 -2.16 19.18
N GLN A 180 15.33 -3.45 18.97
CA GLN A 180 14.62 -4.52 19.67
C GLN A 180 15.37 -5.03 20.90
N LEU A 181 16.62 -4.58 21.09
CA LEU A 181 17.42 -4.96 22.26
C LEU A 181 16.79 -4.41 23.55
N PRO A 182 16.88 -5.17 24.66
CA PRO A 182 16.48 -4.69 25.97
C PRO A 182 17.20 -3.40 26.38
N ILE A 183 16.58 -2.62 27.24
CA ILE A 183 17.17 -1.38 27.77
C ILE A 183 18.50 -1.71 28.47
N GLY A 184 19.57 -1.07 28.03
CA GLY A 184 20.92 -1.25 28.60
C GLY A 184 21.81 -2.22 27.80
N GLU A 185 21.25 -3.03 26.90
CA GLU A 185 22.02 -3.81 25.96
C GLU A 185 22.42 -3.01 24.72
N LYS A 186 23.65 -3.21 24.25
CA LYS A 186 24.15 -2.57 23.03
C LYS A 186 24.34 -3.59 21.92
N TYR A 187 23.99 -3.20 20.71
CA TYR A 187 24.31 -4.00 19.53
C TYR A 187 25.83 -4.02 19.31
N VAL A 188 26.41 -5.19 19.12
CA VAL A 188 27.84 -5.33 18.77
C VAL A 188 27.98 -4.96 17.30
N ALA A 189 28.64 -3.84 17.06
CA ALA A 189 28.87 -3.33 15.71
C ALA A 189 29.91 -4.16 14.96
N ASN A 190 29.81 -4.22 13.63
CA ASN A 190 30.69 -5.01 12.79
C ASN A 190 31.20 -4.22 11.60
N ASP A 191 32.43 -4.52 11.20
CA ASP A 191 33.05 -3.97 10.01
C ASP A 191 32.83 -4.90 8.82
N VAL A 192 32.57 -4.31 7.64
CA VAL A 192 32.45 -5.04 6.37
C VAL A 192 33.19 -4.26 5.29
N MET A 193 34.11 -4.92 4.60
CA MET A 193 34.78 -4.35 3.43
C MET A 193 34.69 -5.32 2.27
N LEU A 194 34.19 -4.86 1.13
CA LEU A 194 34.12 -5.60 -0.13
C LEU A 194 34.61 -4.71 -1.27
N ASP A 195 35.42 -5.27 -2.15
CA ASP A 195 35.83 -4.65 -3.41
C ASP A 195 35.92 -5.69 -4.54
N SER A 196 36.05 -5.28 -5.78
CA SER A 196 36.14 -6.20 -6.92
C SER A 196 37.58 -6.68 -7.20
N SER A 197 38.59 -6.19 -6.46
CA SER A 197 40.02 -6.40 -6.75
C SER A 197 40.73 -7.29 -5.73
N THR A 198 40.46 -7.09 -4.46
CA THR A 198 41.18 -7.78 -3.36
C THR A 198 40.28 -8.66 -2.49
N GLN A 199 39.04 -8.22 -2.24
CA GLN A 199 38.10 -8.87 -1.34
C GLN A 199 36.69 -8.86 -1.92
N GLN A 200 36.51 -9.61 -3.03
CA GLN A 200 35.22 -9.69 -3.74
C GLN A 200 34.21 -10.54 -2.97
N ILE A 201 34.68 -11.64 -2.37
CA ILE A 201 33.81 -12.62 -1.67
C ILE A 201 34.34 -12.81 -0.26
N ILE A 202 33.48 -12.66 0.72
CA ILE A 202 33.75 -13.00 2.11
C ILE A 202 32.98 -14.28 2.44
N ILE A 203 33.68 -15.33 2.82
CA ILE A 203 33.10 -16.52 3.40
C ILE A 203 33.05 -16.32 4.91
N ILE A 204 31.86 -16.43 5.49
CA ILE A 204 31.60 -16.16 6.90
C ILE A 204 31.24 -17.48 7.58
N THR A 205 32.12 -17.97 8.47
CA THR A 205 31.89 -19.15 9.29
C THR A 205 31.63 -18.75 10.75
N GLY A 206 31.18 -19.69 11.55
CA GLY A 206 30.93 -19.51 12.98
C GLY A 206 29.73 -20.30 13.48
N PRO A 207 29.51 -20.36 14.80
CA PRO A 207 28.44 -21.15 15.39
C PRO A 207 27.04 -20.57 15.01
N ASN A 208 26.02 -21.38 15.28
CA ASN A 208 24.64 -20.91 15.19
C ASN A 208 24.41 -19.79 16.20
N MET A 209 23.55 -18.86 15.86
CA MET A 209 23.22 -17.70 16.69
C MET A 209 24.35 -16.66 16.90
N ALA A 210 25.53 -16.86 16.28
CA ALA A 210 26.65 -15.90 16.35
C ALA A 210 26.42 -14.61 15.54
N GLY A 211 25.29 -14.48 14.86
CA GLY A 211 24.95 -13.24 14.14
C GLY A 211 25.30 -13.23 12.64
N LYS A 212 25.70 -14.34 12.03
CA LYS A 212 26.02 -14.43 10.59
C LYS A 212 24.91 -13.84 9.72
N SER A 213 23.68 -14.33 9.86
CA SER A 213 22.52 -13.85 9.11
C SER A 213 22.19 -12.38 9.41
N ALA A 214 22.42 -11.92 10.65
CA ALA A 214 22.25 -10.52 11.03
C ALA A 214 23.25 -9.61 10.31
N LEU A 215 24.51 -10.03 10.18
CA LEU A 215 25.54 -9.30 9.45
C LEU A 215 25.21 -9.17 7.97
N LEU A 216 24.73 -10.23 7.32
CA LEU A 216 24.30 -10.18 5.92
C LEU A 216 23.16 -9.17 5.74
N ARG A 217 22.11 -9.29 6.55
CA ARG A 217 20.95 -8.39 6.50
C ARG A 217 21.32 -6.95 6.83
N GLN A 218 22.18 -6.72 7.82
CA GLN A 218 22.73 -5.41 8.16
C GLN A 218 23.40 -4.76 6.94
N THR A 219 24.27 -5.48 6.26
CA THR A 219 24.99 -4.99 5.08
C THR A 219 24.03 -4.61 3.95
N ALA A 220 23.03 -5.46 3.68
CA ALA A 220 21.99 -5.17 2.69
C ALA A 220 21.18 -3.92 3.04
N LEU A 221 20.72 -3.81 4.29
CA LEU A 221 19.92 -2.68 4.74
C LEU A 221 20.69 -1.37 4.73
N ILE A 222 21.95 -1.37 5.20
CA ILE A 222 22.81 -0.18 5.16
C ILE A 222 23.03 0.27 3.71
N THR A 223 23.32 -0.66 2.79
CA THR A 223 23.48 -0.35 1.37
C THR A 223 22.20 0.23 0.75
N LEU A 224 21.04 -0.38 1.04
CA LEU A 224 19.75 0.11 0.56
C LEU A 224 19.43 1.50 1.12
N MET A 225 19.57 1.70 2.45
CA MET A 225 19.34 2.97 3.12
C MET A 225 20.19 4.08 2.52
N ALA A 226 21.48 3.81 2.29
CA ALA A 226 22.40 4.77 1.67
C ALA A 226 21.94 5.19 0.29
N GLN A 227 21.55 4.26 -0.56
CA GLN A 227 21.17 4.52 -1.96
C GLN A 227 19.83 5.23 -2.12
N ILE A 228 18.89 5.07 -1.16
CA ILE A 228 17.65 5.85 -1.15
C ILE A 228 17.80 7.25 -0.56
N GLY A 229 19.03 7.61 -0.13
CA GLY A 229 19.36 8.93 0.43
C GLY A 229 19.17 9.05 1.94
N CYS A 230 18.99 7.93 2.65
CA CYS A 230 18.93 7.90 4.11
C CYS A 230 20.35 7.88 4.72
N PHE A 231 20.52 8.43 5.92
CA PHE A 231 21.70 8.20 6.75
C PHE A 231 21.69 6.76 7.28
N VAL A 232 22.85 6.23 7.64
CA VAL A 232 23.06 4.82 7.94
C VAL A 232 23.58 4.57 9.35
N PRO A 233 23.23 3.43 9.97
CA PRO A 233 23.70 3.04 11.30
C PRO A 233 25.14 2.51 11.25
N ALA A 234 26.09 3.39 11.16
CA ALA A 234 27.53 3.07 11.14
C ALA A 234 28.35 4.21 11.75
N GLU A 235 29.63 3.99 12.02
CA GLU A 235 30.58 5.06 12.36
C GLU A 235 31.06 5.78 11.09
N SER A 236 31.32 5.02 10.03
CA SER A 236 31.54 5.51 8.67
C SER A 236 31.07 4.50 7.64
N ALA A 237 30.68 5.00 6.45
CA ALA A 237 30.30 4.13 5.34
C ALA A 237 30.68 4.76 4.02
N HIS A 238 31.37 4.00 3.17
CA HIS A 238 31.65 4.30 1.79
C HIS A 238 31.03 3.21 0.93
N ILE A 239 30.07 3.60 0.10
CA ILE A 239 29.24 2.64 -0.65
C ILE A 239 29.27 3.01 -2.13
N GLY A 240 30.00 2.19 -2.90
CA GLY A 240 29.94 2.21 -4.34
C GLY A 240 28.57 1.75 -4.83
N LEU A 241 28.05 2.38 -5.89
CA LEU A 241 26.71 2.10 -6.40
C LEU A 241 26.45 0.61 -6.59
N VAL A 242 25.29 0.16 -6.12
CA VAL A 242 24.78 -1.21 -6.24
C VAL A 242 23.50 -1.15 -7.07
N ASP A 243 23.43 -1.91 -8.15
CA ASP A 243 22.28 -1.95 -9.03
C ASP A 243 21.27 -3.03 -8.63
N LYS A 244 21.75 -4.10 -7.97
CA LYS A 244 20.92 -5.22 -7.51
C LYS A 244 21.43 -5.74 -6.17
N ILE A 245 20.54 -5.97 -5.24
CA ILE A 245 20.81 -6.66 -3.99
C ILE A 245 20.09 -8.01 -4.04
N PHE A 246 20.85 -9.08 -4.15
CA PHE A 246 20.32 -10.43 -4.13
C PHE A 246 20.49 -11.04 -2.76
N THR A 247 19.41 -11.58 -2.22
CA THR A 247 19.41 -12.23 -0.91
C THR A 247 18.83 -13.63 -1.00
N ARG A 248 19.59 -14.61 -0.55
CA ARG A 248 19.08 -15.93 -0.22
C ARG A 248 19.36 -16.16 1.27
N VAL A 249 18.45 -15.67 2.11
CA VAL A 249 18.60 -15.65 3.58
C VAL A 249 17.37 -16.28 4.22
N GLY A 250 17.56 -17.42 4.89
CA GLY A 250 16.49 -18.17 5.54
C GLY A 250 15.72 -19.10 4.59
N ALA A 251 15.21 -20.20 5.13
CA ALA A 251 14.28 -21.07 4.42
C ALA A 251 12.89 -20.45 4.45
N SER A 252 12.33 -20.10 3.30
CA SER A 252 10.89 -19.93 3.18
C SER A 252 10.28 -21.32 3.02
N ASP A 253 9.92 -21.95 4.13
CA ASP A 253 9.16 -23.20 4.11
C ASP A 253 7.75 -22.95 3.53
N ASN A 254 7.68 -22.83 2.22
CA ASN A 254 6.40 -22.77 1.53
C ASN A 254 5.89 -24.19 1.28
N ILE A 255 5.55 -24.88 2.37
CA ILE A 255 5.03 -26.27 2.40
C ILE A 255 3.73 -26.40 1.57
N SER A 256 3.10 -25.28 1.22
CA SER A 256 1.81 -25.28 0.55
C SER A 256 1.84 -25.68 -0.94
N VAL A 257 3.01 -25.71 -1.58
CA VAL A 257 3.14 -26.00 -3.04
C VAL A 257 3.76 -27.40 -3.30
N GLY A 258 4.19 -28.13 -2.27
CA GLY A 258 4.75 -29.47 -2.43
C GLY A 258 6.13 -29.55 -3.13
N GLU A 259 6.80 -28.40 -3.31
CA GLU A 259 8.17 -28.36 -3.83
C GLU A 259 9.18 -28.68 -2.73
N SER A 260 10.23 -29.41 -3.09
CA SER A 260 11.36 -29.64 -2.20
C SER A 260 12.03 -28.30 -1.86
N THR A 261 12.25 -28.03 -0.56
CA THR A 261 12.98 -26.84 -0.09
C THR A 261 14.34 -26.69 -0.79
N PHE A 262 14.99 -27.80 -1.12
CA PHE A 262 16.22 -27.80 -1.91
C PHE A 262 16.03 -27.32 -3.35
N MET A 263 14.92 -27.69 -4.03
CA MET A 263 14.63 -27.20 -5.39
C MET A 263 14.36 -25.71 -5.41
N VAL A 264 13.60 -25.21 -4.44
CA VAL A 264 13.36 -23.76 -4.30
C VAL A 264 14.68 -23.01 -4.11
N GLU A 265 15.55 -23.52 -3.23
CA GLU A 265 16.86 -22.96 -2.99
C GLU A 265 17.74 -22.93 -4.24
N MET A 266 17.75 -24.01 -5.03
CA MET A 266 18.52 -24.07 -6.27
C MET A 266 17.96 -23.18 -7.36
N ASN A 267 16.64 -23.05 -7.47
CA ASN A 267 15.99 -22.13 -8.42
C ASN A 267 16.32 -20.66 -8.08
N GLU A 268 16.24 -20.29 -6.79
CA GLU A 268 16.62 -18.95 -6.35
C GLU A 268 18.12 -18.65 -6.60
N ALA A 269 19.01 -19.62 -6.31
CA ALA A 269 20.42 -19.48 -6.61
C ALA A 269 20.69 -19.35 -8.12
N ALA A 270 20.02 -20.15 -8.94
CA ALA A 270 20.14 -20.06 -10.40
C ALA A 270 19.64 -18.71 -10.94
N ASP A 271 18.53 -18.19 -10.41
CA ASP A 271 18.02 -16.86 -10.78
C ASP A 271 19.03 -15.76 -10.43
N ILE A 272 19.65 -15.82 -9.25
CA ILE A 272 20.72 -14.90 -8.86
C ILE A 272 21.88 -14.97 -9.85
N LEU A 273 22.41 -16.18 -10.12
CA LEU A 273 23.57 -16.38 -10.97
C LEU A 273 23.34 -15.90 -12.42
N ASN A 274 22.13 -16.09 -12.94
CA ASN A 274 21.76 -15.65 -14.29
C ASN A 274 21.57 -14.13 -14.40
N ASN A 275 21.38 -13.42 -13.29
CA ASN A 275 21.09 -11.99 -13.26
C ASN A 275 22.20 -11.13 -12.66
N LEU A 276 23.40 -11.69 -12.45
CA LEU A 276 24.55 -10.96 -11.92
C LEU A 276 24.95 -9.78 -12.79
N SER A 277 25.42 -8.73 -12.15
CA SER A 277 26.08 -7.59 -12.74
C SER A 277 27.39 -7.26 -12.00
N PRO A 278 28.30 -6.43 -12.56
CA PRO A 278 29.50 -6.00 -11.84
C PRO A 278 29.20 -5.24 -10.55
N ARG A 279 28.01 -4.61 -10.47
CA ARG A 279 27.57 -3.80 -9.32
C ARG A 279 26.61 -4.54 -8.38
N SER A 280 26.38 -5.83 -8.60
CA SER A 280 25.51 -6.62 -7.71
C SER A 280 26.16 -6.84 -6.35
N LEU A 281 25.31 -6.82 -5.30
CA LEU A 281 25.60 -7.30 -3.96
C LEU A 281 24.83 -8.60 -3.72
N VAL A 282 25.54 -9.68 -3.42
CA VAL A 282 24.95 -11.01 -3.25
C VAL A 282 25.13 -11.49 -1.81
N LEU A 283 24.07 -11.98 -1.21
CA LEU A 283 24.04 -12.45 0.18
C LEU A 283 23.48 -13.88 0.24
N PHE A 284 24.34 -14.85 0.46
CA PHE A 284 23.95 -16.24 0.66
C PHE A 284 24.06 -16.63 2.14
N ASP A 285 23.00 -17.20 2.68
CA ASP A 285 22.96 -17.71 4.04
C ASP A 285 22.65 -19.20 4.03
N GLU A 286 23.67 -19.99 4.40
CA GLU A 286 23.56 -21.43 4.60
C GLU A 286 23.06 -22.21 3.36
N LEU A 287 23.53 -21.84 2.19
CA LEU A 287 23.18 -22.51 0.93
C LEU A 287 23.66 -23.98 0.92
N GLY A 288 22.81 -24.88 0.40
CA GLY A 288 23.12 -26.32 0.28
C GLY A 288 22.67 -27.17 1.45
N ARG A 289 21.92 -26.62 2.43
CA ARG A 289 21.47 -27.42 3.61
C ARG A 289 20.40 -28.47 3.28
N GLY A 290 19.70 -28.31 2.18
CA GLY A 290 18.58 -29.17 1.79
C GLY A 290 18.97 -30.52 1.18
N THR A 291 20.27 -30.86 1.13
CA THR A 291 20.80 -32.09 0.53
C THR A 291 21.84 -32.75 1.40
N SER A 292 22.54 -33.79 0.90
CA SER A 292 23.64 -34.41 1.61
C SER A 292 24.80 -33.43 1.84
N THR A 293 25.55 -33.59 2.93
CA THR A 293 26.65 -32.68 3.28
C THR A 293 27.65 -32.49 2.12
N TYR A 294 28.06 -33.59 1.50
CA TYR A 294 29.04 -33.55 0.40
C TYR A 294 28.49 -32.84 -0.85
N ASP A 295 27.23 -33.10 -1.19
CA ASP A 295 26.57 -32.40 -2.31
C ASP A 295 26.41 -30.91 -2.00
N GLY A 296 26.00 -30.58 -0.76
CA GLY A 296 25.85 -29.19 -0.31
C GLY A 296 27.17 -28.41 -0.40
N ILE A 297 28.29 -29.01 0.10
CA ILE A 297 29.63 -28.43 0.00
C ILE A 297 30.01 -28.23 -1.49
N SER A 298 29.79 -29.24 -2.33
CA SER A 298 30.14 -29.17 -3.76
C SER A 298 29.40 -28.10 -4.49
N ILE A 299 28.08 -27.92 -4.22
CA ILE A 299 27.24 -26.87 -4.81
C ILE A 299 27.68 -25.49 -4.31
N ALA A 300 27.90 -25.34 -3.00
CA ALA A 300 28.33 -24.06 -2.43
C ALA A 300 29.70 -23.65 -3.01
N TRP A 301 30.65 -24.58 -3.11
CA TRP A 301 31.95 -24.34 -3.73
C TRP A 301 31.81 -23.89 -5.18
N ALA A 302 31.04 -24.61 -6.00
CA ALA A 302 30.86 -24.32 -7.41
C ALA A 302 30.20 -22.93 -7.62
N ILE A 303 29.25 -22.53 -6.77
CA ILE A 303 28.62 -21.23 -6.83
C ILE A 303 29.60 -20.11 -6.49
N VAL A 304 30.37 -20.24 -5.41
CA VAL A 304 31.40 -19.28 -5.02
C VAL A 304 32.47 -19.13 -6.09
N GLU A 305 32.95 -20.24 -6.64
CA GLU A 305 33.92 -20.27 -7.74
C GLU A 305 33.36 -19.60 -9.00
N TYR A 306 32.10 -19.90 -9.38
CA TYR A 306 31.45 -19.28 -10.52
C TYR A 306 31.36 -17.76 -10.39
N ILE A 307 30.97 -17.24 -9.23
CA ILE A 307 30.90 -15.80 -8.99
C ILE A 307 32.30 -15.16 -9.03
N HIS A 308 33.31 -15.82 -8.46
CA HIS A 308 34.69 -15.34 -8.48
C HIS A 308 35.27 -15.30 -9.89
N GLU A 309 35.09 -16.34 -10.69
CA GLU A 309 35.63 -16.47 -12.04
C GLU A 309 34.74 -15.87 -13.13
N HIS A 310 33.58 -15.32 -12.78
CA HIS A 310 32.66 -14.75 -13.77
C HIS A 310 33.33 -13.64 -14.60
N PRO A 311 33.32 -13.74 -15.95
CA PRO A 311 34.13 -12.88 -16.80
C PRO A 311 33.73 -11.40 -16.79
N HIS A 312 32.44 -11.12 -16.55
CA HIS A 312 31.88 -9.78 -16.65
C HIS A 312 31.21 -9.27 -15.37
N ALA A 313 30.89 -10.14 -14.41
CA ALA A 313 30.17 -9.77 -13.20
C ALA A 313 30.92 -10.25 -11.94
N LYS A 314 31.87 -9.47 -11.49
CA LYS A 314 32.59 -9.73 -10.23
C LYS A 314 31.75 -9.21 -9.06
N ALA A 315 30.58 -9.83 -8.83
CA ALA A 315 29.63 -9.38 -7.82
C ALA A 315 30.25 -9.48 -6.41
N ARG A 316 30.07 -8.42 -5.62
CA ARG A 316 30.47 -8.39 -4.20
C ARG A 316 29.57 -9.35 -3.43
N THR A 317 30.17 -10.28 -2.69
CA THR A 317 29.41 -11.39 -2.11
C THR A 317 29.75 -11.63 -0.64
N LEU A 318 28.74 -11.74 0.21
CA LEU A 318 28.83 -12.31 1.55
C LEU A 318 28.21 -13.72 1.54
N PHE A 319 28.96 -14.70 1.93
CA PHE A 319 28.55 -16.10 1.93
C PHE A 319 28.66 -16.68 3.34
N ALA A 320 27.57 -16.72 4.08
CA ALA A 320 27.52 -17.33 5.40
C ALA A 320 27.30 -18.84 5.27
N THR A 321 28.10 -19.62 5.97
CA THR A 321 28.04 -21.09 5.88
C THR A 321 28.50 -21.78 7.16
N HIS A 322 28.12 -23.07 7.30
CA HIS A 322 28.68 -24.00 8.28
C HIS A 322 29.74 -24.93 7.68
N TYR A 323 29.95 -24.87 6.37
CA TYR A 323 30.92 -25.68 5.68
C TYR A 323 32.31 -25.07 5.83
N HIS A 324 33.08 -25.56 6.83
CA HIS A 324 34.44 -25.10 7.08
C HIS A 324 35.37 -25.40 5.91
N GLU A 325 35.03 -26.38 5.08
CA GLU A 325 35.80 -26.76 3.89
C GLU A 325 35.93 -25.61 2.90
N LEU A 326 34.93 -24.69 2.84
CA LEU A 326 35.00 -23.54 1.98
C LEU A 326 36.13 -22.59 2.36
N ASN A 327 36.64 -22.63 3.57
CA ASN A 327 37.80 -21.82 3.98
C ASN A 327 39.07 -22.13 3.16
N GLU A 328 39.16 -23.32 2.58
CA GLU A 328 40.28 -23.67 1.71
C GLU A 328 40.30 -22.86 0.40
N MET A 329 39.16 -22.25 0.01
CA MET A 329 39.07 -21.45 -1.21
C MET A 329 39.97 -20.21 -1.15
N GLU A 330 40.22 -19.62 0.00
CA GLU A 330 41.12 -18.47 0.14
C GLU A 330 42.54 -18.79 -0.35
N LYS A 331 43.00 -20.03 -0.22
CA LYS A 331 44.31 -20.46 -0.69
C LYS A 331 44.42 -20.51 -2.22
N SER A 332 43.29 -20.80 -2.87
CA SER A 332 43.21 -20.99 -4.32
C SER A 332 42.71 -19.74 -5.09
N PHE A 333 41.91 -18.90 -4.47
CA PHE A 333 41.24 -17.77 -5.10
C PHE A 333 41.63 -16.44 -4.43
N LYS A 334 42.29 -15.56 -5.18
CA LYS A 334 42.92 -14.34 -4.62
C LYS A 334 41.97 -13.33 -4.01
N ARG A 335 40.69 -13.28 -4.50
CA ARG A 335 39.68 -12.30 -4.07
C ARG A 335 38.65 -12.90 -3.10
N ILE A 336 38.93 -14.08 -2.54
CA ILE A 336 38.12 -14.69 -1.49
C ILE A 336 38.83 -14.50 -0.17
N LYS A 337 38.11 -14.12 0.87
CA LYS A 337 38.57 -13.99 2.25
C LYS A 337 37.67 -14.71 3.20
N ASN A 338 38.25 -15.27 4.27
CA ASN A 338 37.53 -15.98 5.31
C ASN A 338 37.44 -15.14 6.57
N TYR A 339 36.25 -15.08 7.13
CA TYR A 339 36.00 -14.45 8.42
C TYR A 339 35.25 -15.41 9.34
N ASN A 340 35.52 -15.30 10.63
CA ASN A 340 34.82 -16.08 11.64
C ASN A 340 34.05 -15.15 12.57
N VAL A 341 32.75 -15.40 12.76
CA VAL A 341 31.94 -14.66 13.71
C VAL A 341 31.91 -15.43 15.02
N CYS A 342 32.30 -14.77 16.09
CA CYS A 342 32.29 -15.35 17.44
C CYS A 342 31.30 -14.61 18.35
N LEU A 343 30.84 -15.26 19.40
CA LEU A 343 30.01 -14.67 20.45
C LEU A 343 30.90 -13.96 21.47
N LEU A 344 30.68 -12.66 21.66
CA LEU A 344 31.28 -11.93 22.79
C LEU A 344 30.39 -12.09 24.01
N TYR A 345 30.85 -12.89 24.98
CA TYR A 345 30.22 -12.93 26.30
C TYR A 345 30.74 -11.76 27.14
N THR A 346 29.91 -10.84 27.52
CA THR A 346 30.27 -9.63 28.28
C THR A 346 30.39 -9.84 29.79
N SER A 347 30.31 -11.09 30.28
CA SER A 347 30.51 -11.42 31.69
C SER A 347 31.49 -12.56 31.87
N ASP A 348 32.63 -12.24 32.45
CA ASP A 348 33.57 -13.19 33.09
C ASP A 348 34.18 -14.31 32.23
N ALA A 349 34.79 -13.99 31.13
CA ALA A 349 35.76 -14.91 30.52
C ALA A 349 37.03 -14.12 30.14
N ALA A 350 37.82 -13.83 31.14
CA ALA A 350 39.17 -13.30 30.97
C ALA A 350 40.18 -14.42 30.60
N ASP A 351 39.72 -15.58 30.13
CA ASP A 351 40.59 -16.61 29.63
C ASP A 351 39.94 -17.36 28.47
N ASP A 352 40.70 -17.44 27.37
CA ASP A 352 40.47 -18.24 26.18
C ASP A 352 39.44 -17.73 25.16
N MET A 353 39.88 -16.93 24.25
CA MET A 353 40.02 -17.16 22.80
C MET A 353 40.33 -15.88 22.06
N GLN A 354 41.47 -15.80 21.45
CA GLN A 354 41.81 -14.79 20.44
C GLN A 354 40.85 -14.98 19.25
N CYS A 355 39.91 -14.05 19.12
CA CYS A 355 39.25 -13.82 17.86
C CYS A 355 40.21 -13.08 16.95
N VAL A 356 40.78 -13.76 15.98
CA VAL A 356 41.62 -13.18 14.92
C VAL A 356 40.76 -12.98 13.67
#